data_e22636732964ba1c4680c0fb7c141420
#
_entry.id   e22636732964ba1c4680c0fb7c141420
#
_cell.length_a   1.000
_cell.length_b   1.000
_cell.length_c   1.000
_cell.angle_alpha   90.00
_cell.angle_beta   90.00
_cell.angle_gamma   90.00
#
_symmetry.space_group_name_H-M   'P 1'
#
loop_
_entity.id
_entity.type
_entity.pdbx_description
1 polymer ?
#
loop_
_entity_poly.entity_id
_entity_poly.type
_entity_poly.pdbx_seq_one_letter_code
_entity_poly.pdbx_strand_id
1 'polypeptide(L)'
;MNLCIYEDIEAQAFGALALLRPVFALRCGIFTLAEKLALAFPEARVHLLVRPHLEDWTRELFPDADVAEPPEDDTLFVNGRLCMTDDEVLHFMAASPQEVSYVAQGILFAAKVRGSRVRHVVRHLREGDAERAFEDVRLPAEVQAFLARSGEDLIRWSPRQIVQDARYLFQGGIVRGSVEPGAHLIKPEAIHVARGSRVMAGAVLNAEGGPVVIRENATVEPLAYVEGPAAIGESSIVRAGARIRAGTSLGPVCRVGGEVAETVFQGYANKQHDGFLGHSFVGEWVNLGANTNNSDLKNTYTPVRTFASAREFLEKRGRDSGQLLLGLTLGDFTKTGISTSFTTGATVGIGCNLFGTELQPAYVPSFVWGQPGSFQEHRIDPMVATAERAMERRKVALATALDALLRRAHEETKSDRDLYLGAMAVARRDPQP
;
A
#
# COMPACT_ATOMS: atom_id res chain seq x y z
N MET A 1 25.78 -6.23 -11.14
CA MET A 1 25.25 -6.92 -9.96
C MET A 1 23.78 -7.19 -10.17
N ASN A 2 23.30 -8.37 -9.76
CA ASN A 2 21.87 -8.65 -9.74
C ASN A 2 21.28 -8.30 -8.36
N LEU A 3 20.11 -7.67 -8.37
CA LEU A 3 19.29 -7.44 -7.19
C LEU A 3 18.05 -8.33 -7.30
N CYS A 4 17.88 -9.28 -6.40
CA CYS A 4 16.72 -10.16 -6.37
C CYS A 4 15.80 -9.79 -5.19
N ILE A 5 14.63 -9.25 -5.49
CA ILE A 5 13.62 -8.92 -4.49
C ILE A 5 12.66 -10.10 -4.39
N TYR A 6 12.50 -10.67 -3.20
CA TYR A 6 11.70 -11.88 -3.00
C TYR A 6 10.58 -11.70 -1.97
N GLU A 7 9.49 -12.44 -2.12
CA GLU A 7 8.46 -12.60 -1.10
C GLU A 7 8.78 -13.81 -0.21
N ASP A 8 8.54 -13.65 1.09
CA ASP A 8 8.50 -14.75 2.06
C ASP A 8 7.05 -15.11 2.44
N ILE A 9 6.88 -16.14 3.27
CA ILE A 9 5.57 -16.60 3.72
C ILE A 9 4.77 -15.52 4.48
N GLU A 10 5.47 -14.60 5.14
CA GLU A 10 4.87 -13.51 5.92
C GLU A 10 4.16 -12.46 5.04
N ALA A 11 4.37 -12.50 3.71
CA ALA A 11 3.59 -11.66 2.78
C ALA A 11 2.07 -11.89 2.91
N GLN A 12 1.65 -13.06 3.39
CA GLN A 12 0.24 -13.39 3.63
C GLN A 12 -0.38 -12.54 4.76
N ALA A 13 0.42 -12.04 5.69
CA ALA A 13 -0.06 -11.18 6.79
C ALA A 13 -0.59 -9.81 6.33
N PHE A 14 -0.34 -9.43 5.07
CA PHE A 14 -0.89 -8.21 4.47
C PHE A 14 -2.34 -8.38 3.97
N GLY A 15 -2.89 -9.59 4.06
CA GLY A 15 -4.29 -9.89 3.76
C GLY A 15 -4.75 -9.35 2.41
N ALA A 16 -5.84 -8.59 2.42
CA ALA A 16 -6.44 -8.03 1.22
C ALA A 16 -5.51 -7.15 0.37
N LEU A 17 -4.48 -6.54 0.94
CA LEU A 17 -3.54 -5.68 0.22
C LEU A 17 -2.60 -6.47 -0.70
N ALA A 18 -2.32 -7.74 -0.35
CA ALA A 18 -1.39 -8.59 -1.10
C ALA A 18 -2.05 -9.71 -1.90
N LEU A 19 -3.39 -9.71 -2.04
CA LEU A 19 -4.10 -10.71 -2.85
C LEU A 19 -3.84 -10.57 -4.35
N LEU A 20 -3.78 -9.32 -4.84
CA LEU A 20 -3.66 -9.03 -6.27
C LEU A 20 -2.26 -8.51 -6.66
N ARG A 21 -1.31 -8.51 -5.74
CA ARG A 21 0.04 -8.02 -6.00
C ARG A 21 1.04 -8.58 -5.00
N PRO A 22 2.34 -8.62 -5.34
CA PRO A 22 3.37 -8.93 -4.36
C PRO A 22 3.48 -7.81 -3.32
N VAL A 23 3.93 -8.16 -2.11
CA VAL A 23 4.04 -7.22 -0.99
C VAL A 23 4.97 -6.04 -1.30
N PHE A 24 6.00 -6.27 -2.08
CA PHE A 24 6.94 -5.21 -2.47
C PHE A 24 6.37 -4.20 -3.48
N ALA A 25 5.22 -4.52 -4.10
CA ALA A 25 4.46 -3.55 -4.90
C ALA A 25 3.60 -2.60 -4.05
N LEU A 26 3.52 -2.82 -2.73
CA LEU A 26 2.81 -1.92 -1.84
C LEU A 26 3.61 -0.62 -1.60
N ARG A 27 2.89 0.47 -1.49
CA ARG A 27 3.45 1.81 -1.25
C ARG A 27 3.70 2.04 0.23
N CYS A 28 4.87 2.66 0.53
CA CYS A 28 5.16 3.20 1.84
C CYS A 28 6.02 4.47 1.63
N GLY A 29 5.50 5.64 1.89
CA GLY A 29 6.11 6.89 1.46
C GLY A 29 5.78 7.23 0.00
N ILE A 30 6.73 7.80 -0.75
CA ILE A 30 6.51 8.27 -2.13
C ILE A 30 6.47 7.09 -3.12
N PHE A 31 7.21 6.04 -2.86
CA PHE A 31 7.45 4.91 -3.75
C PHE A 31 6.88 3.60 -3.18
N THR A 32 6.77 2.59 -4.02
CA THR A 32 6.58 1.20 -3.58
C THR A 32 7.88 0.66 -2.95
N LEU A 33 7.79 -0.44 -2.21
CA LEU A 33 8.97 -1.03 -1.57
C LEU A 33 10.01 -1.49 -2.62
N ALA A 34 9.56 -2.03 -3.77
CA ALA A 34 10.45 -2.43 -4.86
C ALA A 34 11.09 -1.21 -5.56
N GLU A 35 10.32 -0.15 -5.82
CA GLU A 35 10.86 1.08 -6.43
C GLU A 35 11.99 1.69 -5.60
N LYS A 36 11.88 1.67 -4.27
CA LYS A 36 12.95 2.16 -3.38
C LYS A 36 14.24 1.38 -3.54
N LEU A 37 14.15 0.05 -3.59
CA LEU A 37 15.31 -0.81 -3.79
C LEU A 37 15.94 -0.60 -5.17
N ALA A 38 15.11 -0.44 -6.21
CA ALA A 38 15.61 -0.12 -7.54
C ALA A 38 16.29 1.26 -7.60
N LEU A 39 15.76 2.27 -6.91
CA LEU A 39 16.36 3.61 -6.80
C LEU A 39 17.68 3.60 -6.02
N ALA A 40 17.82 2.75 -5.01
CA ALA A 40 19.07 2.59 -4.27
C ALA A 40 20.17 1.90 -5.11
N PHE A 41 19.79 1.12 -6.13
CA PHE A 41 20.70 0.38 -7.00
C PHE A 41 20.39 0.62 -8.48
N PRO A 42 20.60 1.83 -9.00
CA PRO A 42 20.18 2.21 -10.36
C PRO A 42 20.89 1.41 -11.47
N GLU A 43 22.07 0.84 -11.19
CA GLU A 43 22.84 0.03 -12.13
C GLU A 43 22.63 -1.48 -11.97
N ALA A 44 21.76 -1.91 -11.04
CA ALA A 44 21.50 -3.32 -10.84
C ALA A 44 20.43 -3.84 -11.81
N ARG A 45 20.62 -5.07 -12.27
CA ARG A 45 19.54 -5.80 -12.93
C ARG A 45 18.58 -6.34 -11.86
N VAL A 46 17.34 -5.90 -11.90
CA VAL A 46 16.33 -6.26 -10.90
C VAL A 46 15.61 -7.54 -11.30
N HIS A 47 15.61 -8.52 -10.42
CA HIS A 47 14.86 -9.77 -10.51
C HIS A 47 13.80 -9.83 -9.43
N LEU A 48 12.60 -10.31 -9.75
CA LEU A 48 11.47 -10.40 -8.84
C LEU A 48 11.04 -11.85 -8.66
N LEU A 49 11.14 -12.36 -7.43
CA LEU A 49 10.63 -13.67 -7.06
C LEU A 49 9.34 -13.50 -6.28
N VAL A 50 8.26 -13.97 -6.87
CA VAL A 50 6.89 -13.80 -6.36
C VAL A 50 6.19 -15.15 -6.24
N ARG A 51 5.08 -15.16 -5.52
CA ARG A 51 4.14 -16.28 -5.53
C ARG A 51 3.73 -16.62 -6.99
N PRO A 52 3.74 -17.89 -7.41
CA PRO A 52 3.60 -18.27 -8.83
C PRO A 52 2.38 -17.67 -9.53
N HIS A 53 1.26 -17.57 -8.82
CA HIS A 53 0.02 -17.01 -9.39
C HIS A 53 0.05 -15.50 -9.64
N LEU A 54 1.06 -14.78 -9.11
CA LEU A 54 1.23 -13.34 -9.32
C LEU A 54 2.20 -13.02 -10.48
N GLU A 55 2.93 -14.00 -11.02
CA GLU A 55 4.03 -13.75 -11.97
C GLU A 55 3.57 -12.95 -13.19
N ASP A 56 2.49 -13.35 -13.85
CA ASP A 56 2.03 -12.68 -15.08
C ASP A 56 1.63 -11.23 -14.82
N TRP A 57 0.88 -10.99 -13.74
CA TRP A 57 0.51 -9.63 -13.38
C TRP A 57 1.71 -8.79 -12.90
N THR A 58 2.67 -9.41 -12.22
CA THR A 58 3.89 -8.73 -11.78
C THR A 58 4.73 -8.26 -12.97
N ARG A 59 4.78 -9.02 -14.08
CA ARG A 59 5.43 -8.58 -15.34
C ARG A 59 4.81 -7.31 -15.91
N GLU A 60 3.49 -7.17 -15.78
CA GLU A 60 2.78 -5.95 -16.23
C GLU A 60 3.01 -4.78 -15.27
N LEU A 61 3.09 -5.04 -13.95
CA LEU A 61 3.35 -4.00 -12.93
C LEU A 61 4.79 -3.47 -12.99
N PHE A 62 5.76 -4.31 -13.37
CA PHE A 62 7.19 -4.00 -13.36
C PHE A 62 7.83 -4.35 -14.71
N PRO A 63 7.51 -3.59 -15.78
CA PRO A 63 8.00 -3.91 -17.13
C PRO A 63 9.53 -3.79 -17.29
N ASP A 64 10.19 -3.05 -16.39
CA ASP A 64 11.64 -2.85 -16.40
C ASP A 64 12.40 -3.86 -15.51
N ALA A 65 11.70 -4.81 -14.88
CA ALA A 65 12.31 -5.84 -14.05
C ALA A 65 12.06 -7.24 -14.61
N ASP A 66 12.98 -8.15 -14.34
CA ASP A 66 12.84 -9.56 -14.73
C ASP A 66 12.01 -10.31 -13.67
N VAL A 67 10.79 -10.72 -14.00
CA VAL A 67 10.02 -11.65 -13.16
C VAL A 67 10.49 -13.08 -13.48
N ALA A 68 11.70 -13.37 -13.04
CA ALA A 68 12.41 -14.63 -13.31
C ALA A 68 13.52 -14.84 -12.29
N GLU A 69 14.05 -16.05 -12.26
CA GLU A 69 15.22 -16.39 -11.45
C GLU A 69 16.46 -15.60 -11.90
N PRO A 70 17.23 -15.02 -10.96
CA PRO A 70 18.49 -14.38 -11.30
C PRO A 70 19.50 -15.41 -11.84
N PRO A 71 20.45 -14.99 -12.71
CA PRO A 71 21.52 -15.86 -13.19
C PRO A 71 22.45 -16.28 -12.06
N GLU A 72 23.22 -17.35 -12.27
CA GLU A 72 24.24 -17.84 -11.33
C GLU A 72 25.46 -16.89 -11.27
N ASP A 73 25.25 -15.69 -10.78
CA ASP A 73 26.25 -14.62 -10.70
C ASP A 73 26.10 -13.88 -9.35
N ASP A 74 26.90 -12.82 -9.13
CA ASP A 74 26.77 -11.98 -7.94
C ASP A 74 25.36 -11.44 -7.80
N THR A 75 24.63 -11.93 -6.78
CA THR A 75 23.24 -11.56 -6.51
C THR A 75 23.05 -11.14 -5.07
N LEU A 76 22.48 -9.96 -4.85
CA LEU A 76 21.97 -9.53 -3.57
C LEU A 76 20.47 -9.89 -3.51
N PHE A 77 20.10 -10.83 -2.67
CA PHE A 77 18.72 -11.16 -2.33
C PHE A 77 18.24 -10.22 -1.23
N VAL A 78 17.05 -9.63 -1.39
CA VAL A 78 16.44 -8.73 -0.40
C VAL A 78 14.97 -9.09 -0.24
N ASN A 79 14.54 -9.23 1.01
CA ASN A 79 13.13 -9.46 1.33
C ASN A 79 12.29 -8.25 0.91
N GLY A 80 11.25 -8.50 0.13
CA GLY A 80 10.35 -7.47 -0.40
C GLY A 80 9.52 -6.72 0.63
N ARG A 81 9.55 -7.13 1.89
CA ARG A 81 8.92 -6.41 3.01
C ARG A 81 9.83 -5.34 3.62
N LEU A 82 11.05 -5.18 3.11
CA LEU A 82 11.98 -4.16 3.59
C LEU A 82 11.39 -2.77 3.36
N CYS A 83 11.11 -2.07 4.46
CA CYS A 83 10.43 -0.78 4.46
C CYS A 83 11.38 0.38 4.76
N MET A 84 12.22 0.24 5.78
CA MET A 84 13.11 1.29 6.25
C MET A 84 14.53 0.78 6.42
N THR A 85 15.46 1.41 5.70
CA THR A 85 16.90 1.31 5.93
C THR A 85 17.59 2.52 5.27
N ASP A 86 18.81 2.81 5.65
CA ASP A 86 19.62 3.81 4.95
C ASP A 86 20.27 3.19 3.71
N ASP A 87 20.44 3.99 2.65
CA ASP A 87 21.10 3.54 1.42
C ASP A 87 22.54 3.09 1.68
N GLU A 88 23.22 3.73 2.65
CA GLU A 88 24.56 3.29 3.06
C GLU A 88 24.57 1.86 3.56
N VAL A 89 23.55 1.42 4.28
CA VAL A 89 23.38 0.02 4.72
C VAL A 89 23.17 -0.89 3.50
N LEU A 90 22.33 -0.50 2.55
CA LEU A 90 22.10 -1.27 1.32
C LEU A 90 23.38 -1.38 0.48
N HIS A 91 24.09 -0.27 0.28
CA HIS A 91 25.36 -0.26 -0.44
C HIS A 91 26.44 -1.07 0.28
N PHE A 92 26.51 -1.01 1.60
CA PHE A 92 27.41 -1.84 2.41
C PHE A 92 27.12 -3.33 2.18
N MET A 93 25.85 -3.74 2.21
CA MET A 93 25.47 -5.13 1.94
C MET A 93 25.86 -5.57 0.53
N ALA A 94 25.63 -4.73 -0.45
CA ALA A 94 25.98 -5.02 -1.85
C ALA A 94 27.51 -5.07 -2.09
N ALA A 95 28.27 -4.22 -1.42
CA ALA A 95 29.71 -4.12 -1.58
C ALA A 95 30.50 -5.29 -0.94
N SER A 96 29.87 -6.13 -0.10
CA SER A 96 30.56 -7.24 0.55
C SER A 96 31.34 -8.10 -0.45
N PRO A 97 32.65 -8.34 -0.22
CA PRO A 97 33.45 -9.20 -1.08
C PRO A 97 33.19 -10.70 -0.82
N GLN A 98 32.42 -11.03 0.21
CA GLN A 98 32.10 -12.40 0.64
C GLN A 98 30.59 -12.62 0.61
N GLU A 99 30.22 -13.90 0.51
CA GLU A 99 28.83 -14.31 0.77
C GLU A 99 28.52 -14.08 2.25
N VAL A 100 27.41 -13.39 2.52
CA VAL A 100 27.00 -13.00 3.86
C VAL A 100 25.49 -12.81 3.89
N SER A 101 24.87 -13.23 4.97
CA SER A 101 23.49 -12.96 5.26
C SER A 101 23.35 -11.76 6.21
N TYR A 102 22.22 -11.09 6.18
CA TYR A 102 21.94 -9.90 6.98
C TYR A 102 20.65 -10.08 7.77
N VAL A 103 20.73 -9.74 9.05
CA VAL A 103 19.64 -9.86 10.01
C VAL A 103 19.30 -8.50 10.56
N ALA A 104 18.00 -8.25 10.75
CA ALA A 104 17.50 -7.10 11.46
C ALA A 104 16.42 -7.55 12.45
N GLN A 105 16.56 -7.18 13.71
CA GLN A 105 15.61 -7.56 14.76
C GLN A 105 15.37 -9.08 14.85
N GLY A 106 16.42 -9.87 14.61
CA GLY A 106 16.34 -11.35 14.61
C GLY A 106 15.72 -11.96 13.35
N ILE A 107 15.38 -11.16 12.34
CA ILE A 107 14.80 -11.62 11.07
C ILE A 107 15.86 -11.56 9.98
N LEU A 108 16.10 -12.70 9.33
CA LEU A 108 16.93 -12.79 8.14
C LEU A 108 16.16 -12.15 6.96
N PHE A 109 16.72 -11.10 6.37
CA PHE A 109 16.00 -10.35 5.34
C PHE A 109 16.80 -10.15 4.05
N ALA A 110 18.10 -10.34 4.06
CA ALA A 110 18.92 -10.21 2.86
C ALA A 110 20.14 -11.14 2.90
N ALA A 111 20.65 -11.49 1.73
CA ALA A 111 21.90 -12.22 1.61
C ALA A 111 22.58 -11.90 0.28
N LYS A 112 23.90 -11.77 0.30
CA LYS A 112 24.74 -11.77 -0.89
C LYS A 112 25.23 -13.17 -1.19
N VAL A 113 24.98 -13.64 -2.40
CA VAL A 113 25.21 -15.04 -2.82
C VAL A 113 25.82 -15.07 -4.22
N ARG A 114 26.60 -16.10 -4.55
CA ARG A 114 27.33 -16.22 -5.81
C ARG A 114 27.20 -17.60 -6.45
N GLY A 115 27.37 -17.62 -7.76
CA GLY A 115 27.50 -18.86 -8.54
C GLY A 115 26.33 -19.83 -8.34
N SER A 116 26.62 -21.11 -8.27
CA SER A 116 25.60 -22.18 -8.18
C SER A 116 24.74 -22.12 -6.93
N ARG A 117 25.18 -21.41 -5.89
CA ARG A 117 24.39 -21.22 -4.65
C ARG A 117 23.14 -20.36 -4.90
N VAL A 118 23.14 -19.48 -5.90
CA VAL A 118 21.97 -18.73 -6.33
C VAL A 118 20.80 -19.66 -6.60
N ARG A 119 21.00 -20.76 -7.32
CA ARG A 119 19.97 -21.74 -7.65
C ARG A 119 19.43 -22.45 -6.39
N HIS A 120 20.30 -22.74 -5.43
CA HIS A 120 19.89 -23.30 -4.13
C HIS A 120 18.96 -22.33 -3.38
N VAL A 121 19.36 -21.07 -3.27
CA VAL A 121 18.57 -20.03 -2.62
C VAL A 121 17.20 -19.86 -3.28
N VAL A 122 17.16 -19.71 -4.60
CA VAL A 122 15.90 -19.55 -5.35
C VAL A 122 14.94 -20.72 -5.11
N ARG A 123 15.43 -21.96 -5.13
CA ARG A 123 14.60 -23.14 -4.89
C ARG A 123 13.91 -23.07 -3.52
N HIS A 124 14.65 -22.80 -2.45
CA HIS A 124 14.10 -22.75 -1.10
C HIS A 124 13.21 -21.52 -0.86
N LEU A 125 13.52 -20.37 -1.45
CA LEU A 125 12.62 -19.22 -1.41
C LEU A 125 11.27 -19.52 -2.10
N ARG A 126 11.27 -20.27 -3.21
CA ARG A 126 10.03 -20.71 -3.86
C ARG A 126 9.23 -21.71 -3.02
N GLU A 127 9.90 -22.47 -2.17
CA GLU A 127 9.28 -23.38 -1.18
C GLU A 127 8.77 -22.63 0.07
N GLY A 128 9.05 -21.32 0.19
CA GLY A 128 8.67 -20.46 1.32
C GLY A 128 9.60 -20.59 2.52
N ASP A 129 10.76 -21.23 2.36
CA ASP A 129 11.73 -21.53 3.42
C ASP A 129 12.95 -20.61 3.29
N ALA A 130 12.82 -19.38 3.78
CA ALA A 130 13.90 -18.40 3.74
C ALA A 130 15.06 -18.75 4.69
N GLU A 131 14.81 -19.46 5.79
CA GLU A 131 15.86 -19.90 6.71
C GLU A 131 16.77 -20.90 6.02
N ARG A 132 16.20 -21.93 5.39
CA ARG A 132 16.95 -22.93 4.65
C ARG A 132 17.61 -22.38 3.39
N ALA A 133 16.99 -21.40 2.75
CA ALA A 133 17.59 -20.74 1.59
C ALA A 133 18.98 -20.15 1.88
N PHE A 134 19.21 -19.69 3.11
CA PHE A 134 20.42 -19.00 3.52
C PHE A 134 21.24 -19.73 4.61
N GLU A 135 20.91 -20.98 4.95
CA GLU A 135 21.58 -21.76 6.04
C GLU A 135 23.09 -21.90 5.86
N ASP A 136 23.52 -22.04 4.61
CA ASP A 136 24.93 -22.20 4.25
C ASP A 136 25.64 -20.87 3.98
N VAL A 137 24.96 -19.75 4.09
CA VAL A 137 25.55 -18.43 3.95
C VAL A 137 26.19 -18.03 5.27
N ARG A 138 27.39 -17.44 5.22
CA ARG A 138 28.18 -17.07 6.39
C ARG A 138 27.33 -16.40 7.47
N LEU A 139 27.75 -16.53 8.75
CA LEU A 139 27.11 -15.96 9.94
C LEU A 139 26.54 -14.56 9.69
N PRO A 140 25.30 -14.31 10.09
CA PRO A 140 24.59 -13.10 9.79
C PRO A 140 25.24 -11.87 10.43
N ALA A 141 25.37 -10.80 9.64
CA ALA A 141 25.70 -9.47 10.13
C ALA A 141 24.40 -8.76 10.54
N GLU A 142 24.35 -8.25 11.76
CA GLU A 142 23.21 -7.44 12.20
C GLU A 142 23.31 -6.02 11.66
N VAL A 143 22.21 -5.52 11.08
CA VAL A 143 22.10 -4.18 10.52
C VAL A 143 20.81 -3.52 10.95
N GLN A 144 20.76 -2.19 10.91
CA GLN A 144 19.54 -1.47 11.18
C GLN A 144 18.64 -1.46 9.94
N ALA A 145 17.60 -2.27 9.99
CA ALA A 145 16.57 -2.33 8.97
C ALA A 145 15.21 -2.65 9.60
N PHE A 146 14.13 -2.32 8.91
CA PHE A 146 12.77 -2.58 9.36
C PHE A 146 11.97 -3.26 8.26
N LEU A 147 11.47 -4.46 8.55
CA LEU A 147 10.56 -5.17 7.68
C LEU A 147 9.12 -4.92 8.11
N ALA A 148 8.30 -4.51 7.16
CA ALA A 148 6.87 -4.41 7.39
C ALA A 148 6.29 -5.80 7.68
N ARG A 149 5.47 -5.90 8.71
CA ARG A 149 4.81 -7.15 9.15
C ARG A 149 3.34 -7.19 8.74
N SER A 150 2.79 -6.01 8.40
CA SER A 150 1.39 -5.86 8.03
C SER A 150 1.14 -4.52 7.34
N GLY A 151 -0.08 -4.31 6.85
CA GLY A 151 -0.49 -3.03 6.26
C GLY A 151 -0.40 -1.85 7.23
N GLU A 152 -0.60 -2.09 8.53
CA GLU A 152 -0.52 -1.06 9.57
C GLU A 152 0.90 -0.48 9.69
N ASP A 153 1.93 -1.29 9.47
CA ASP A 153 3.33 -0.80 9.46
C ASP A 153 3.57 0.14 8.27
N LEU A 154 2.97 -0.12 7.11
CA LEU A 154 3.08 0.74 5.94
C LEU A 154 2.47 2.13 6.20
N ILE A 155 1.35 2.18 6.92
CA ILE A 155 0.72 3.44 7.34
C ILE A 155 1.64 4.17 8.33
N ARG A 156 2.02 3.48 9.40
CA ARG A 156 2.81 4.04 10.51
C ARG A 156 4.15 4.63 10.04
N TRP A 157 4.80 4.01 9.07
CA TRP A 157 6.13 4.44 8.64
C TRP A 157 6.12 5.35 7.41
N SER A 158 4.96 5.47 6.73
CA SER A 158 4.83 6.31 5.54
C SER A 158 5.30 7.75 5.75
N PRO A 159 4.98 8.46 6.84
CA PRO A 159 5.44 9.83 7.05
C PRO A 159 6.97 9.96 7.02
N ARG A 160 7.67 9.07 7.73
CA ARG A 160 9.14 9.04 7.75
C ARG A 160 9.71 8.64 6.38
N GLN A 161 9.04 7.71 5.69
CA GLN A 161 9.46 7.30 4.36
C GLN A 161 9.28 8.40 3.32
N ILE A 162 8.25 9.24 3.40
CA ILE A 162 8.13 10.42 2.52
C ILE A 162 9.38 11.32 2.65
N VAL A 163 9.84 11.55 3.87
CA VAL A 163 11.05 12.37 4.12
C VAL A 163 12.30 11.73 3.53
N GLN A 164 12.47 10.42 3.69
CA GLN A 164 13.61 9.69 3.14
C GLN A 164 13.57 9.63 1.62
N ASP A 165 12.41 9.34 1.03
CA ASP A 165 12.22 9.18 -0.40
C ASP A 165 12.40 10.50 -1.16
N ALA A 166 12.04 11.64 -0.55
CA ALA A 166 12.16 12.96 -1.15
C ALA A 166 13.57 13.25 -1.67
N ARG A 167 14.61 12.70 -1.05
CA ARG A 167 16.01 12.86 -1.48
C ARG A 167 16.30 12.37 -2.91
N TYR A 168 15.56 11.36 -3.39
CA TYR A 168 15.70 10.86 -4.76
C TYR A 168 15.12 11.81 -5.82
N LEU A 169 14.22 12.71 -5.41
CA LEU A 169 13.53 13.58 -6.34
C LEU A 169 14.10 14.98 -6.45
N PHE A 170 14.70 15.48 -5.38
CA PHE A 170 15.27 16.84 -5.38
C PHE A 170 16.39 17.01 -4.37
N GLN A 171 17.31 17.88 -4.76
CA GLN A 171 18.37 18.37 -3.89
C GLN A 171 18.06 19.84 -3.54
N GLY A 172 17.22 20.06 -2.53
CA GLY A 172 16.90 21.39 -2.00
C GLY A 172 15.90 22.21 -2.80
N GLY A 173 14.64 21.76 -2.91
CA GLY A 173 13.49 22.46 -3.47
C GLY A 173 13.57 22.74 -4.98
N ILE A 174 12.87 21.98 -5.80
CA ILE A 174 12.83 22.18 -7.25
C ILE A 174 11.40 22.39 -7.73
N VAL A 175 11.12 23.59 -8.25
CA VAL A 175 9.86 23.92 -8.91
C VAL A 175 10.07 23.89 -10.42
N ARG A 176 9.57 22.85 -11.11
CA ARG A 176 9.60 22.65 -12.57
C ARG A 176 8.19 22.70 -13.19
N GLY A 177 7.17 22.63 -12.35
CA GLY A 177 5.76 22.78 -12.72
C GLY A 177 5.29 24.23 -12.66
N SER A 178 3.98 24.43 -12.79
CA SER A 178 3.35 25.75 -12.73
C SER A 178 2.82 26.03 -11.32
N VAL A 179 3.23 27.17 -10.75
CA VAL A 179 2.65 27.71 -9.51
C VAL A 179 1.97 29.01 -9.88
N GLU A 180 0.64 29.05 -9.79
CA GLU A 180 -0.16 30.21 -10.20
C GLU A 180 -0.02 31.37 -9.22
N PRO A 181 -0.14 32.64 -9.66
CA PRO A 181 -0.20 33.79 -8.77
C PRO A 181 -1.31 33.64 -7.71
N GLY A 182 -0.97 33.88 -6.45
CA GLY A 182 -1.88 33.69 -5.32
C GLY A 182 -1.85 32.29 -4.69
N ALA A 183 -1.07 31.34 -5.22
CA ALA A 183 -0.70 30.16 -4.47
C ALA A 183 0.43 30.48 -3.48
N HIS A 184 0.41 29.82 -2.31
CA HIS A 184 1.37 30.09 -1.23
C HIS A 184 2.26 28.87 -1.00
N LEU A 185 3.59 29.06 -1.10
CA LEU A 185 4.59 28.08 -0.77
C LEU A 185 5.26 28.49 0.54
N ILE A 186 5.06 27.74 1.61
CA ILE A 186 5.67 27.95 2.91
C ILE A 186 6.87 27.00 3.02
N LYS A 187 8.07 27.53 3.24
CA LYS A 187 9.36 26.85 3.21
C LYS A 187 9.62 26.23 1.84
N PRO A 188 9.70 27.05 0.77
CA PRO A 188 9.76 26.59 -0.62
C PRO A 188 10.97 25.71 -0.95
N GLU A 189 12.06 25.81 -0.19
CA GLU A 189 13.25 24.96 -0.32
C GLU A 189 12.99 23.48 -0.01
N ALA A 190 11.88 23.16 0.66
CA ALA A 190 11.45 21.80 0.96
C ALA A 190 10.20 21.39 0.13
N ILE A 191 9.91 22.12 -0.96
CA ILE A 191 8.80 21.84 -1.85
C ILE A 191 9.32 21.45 -3.23
N HIS A 192 8.88 20.29 -3.70
CA HIS A 192 9.12 19.81 -5.07
C HIS A 192 7.83 19.86 -5.88
N VAL A 193 7.85 20.56 -7.02
CA VAL A 193 6.74 20.63 -7.98
C VAL A 193 7.26 20.16 -9.33
N ALA A 194 6.92 18.94 -9.71
CA ALA A 194 7.47 18.28 -10.90
C ALA A 194 6.89 18.86 -12.20
N ARG A 195 7.49 18.47 -13.35
CA ARG A 195 7.08 18.94 -14.68
C ARG A 195 5.62 18.57 -14.98
N GLY A 196 4.90 19.48 -15.60
CA GLY A 196 3.51 19.30 -16.01
C GLY A 196 2.50 19.43 -14.84
N SER A 197 2.98 19.48 -13.59
CA SER A 197 2.07 19.69 -12.46
C SER A 197 1.67 21.17 -12.29
N ARG A 198 0.54 21.38 -11.63
CA ARG A 198 -0.06 22.70 -11.41
C ARG A 198 -0.46 22.89 -9.95
N VAL A 199 -0.03 24.00 -9.36
CA VAL A 199 -0.51 24.48 -8.07
C VAL A 199 -1.33 25.74 -8.36
N MET A 200 -2.64 25.66 -8.17
CA MET A 200 -3.58 26.70 -8.60
C MET A 200 -3.75 27.79 -7.55
N ALA A 201 -4.30 28.93 -7.96
CA ALA A 201 -4.44 30.12 -7.12
C ALA A 201 -5.18 29.83 -5.81
N GLY A 202 -4.67 30.38 -4.71
CA GLY A 202 -5.20 30.20 -3.35
C GLY A 202 -4.84 28.85 -2.69
N ALA A 203 -4.18 27.94 -3.40
CA ALA A 203 -3.65 26.72 -2.78
C ALA A 203 -2.47 27.06 -1.87
N VAL A 204 -2.30 26.31 -0.76
CA VAL A 204 -1.21 26.47 0.19
C VAL A 204 -0.45 25.15 0.30
N LEU A 205 0.84 25.16 0.00
CA LEU A 205 1.76 24.08 0.27
C LEU A 205 2.63 24.47 1.47
N ASN A 206 2.46 23.77 2.60
CA ASN A 206 3.18 24.04 3.82
C ASN A 206 4.19 22.94 4.12
N ALA A 207 5.48 23.21 3.93
CA ALA A 207 6.57 22.27 4.17
C ALA A 207 7.31 22.52 5.50
N GLU A 208 6.73 23.23 6.48
CA GLU A 208 7.37 23.45 7.78
C GLU A 208 7.60 22.14 8.53
N GLY A 209 6.64 21.19 8.49
CA GLY A 209 6.74 19.89 9.14
C GLY A 209 7.54 18.84 8.37
N GLY A 210 7.87 19.10 7.11
CA GLY A 210 8.59 18.17 6.22
C GLY A 210 8.34 18.44 4.75
N PRO A 211 8.95 17.68 3.84
CA PRO A 211 8.86 17.93 2.40
C PRO A 211 7.42 17.78 1.86
N VAL A 212 7.08 18.65 0.90
CA VAL A 212 5.88 18.50 0.07
C VAL A 212 6.31 18.18 -1.35
N VAL A 213 5.90 17.01 -1.84
CA VAL A 213 6.27 16.51 -3.17
C VAL A 213 5.02 16.43 -4.05
N ILE A 214 5.01 17.21 -5.13
CA ILE A 214 3.98 17.16 -6.17
C ILE A 214 4.63 16.53 -7.41
N ARG A 215 4.21 15.30 -7.73
CA ARG A 215 4.75 14.52 -8.85
C ARG A 215 4.20 15.02 -10.19
N GLU A 216 4.75 14.44 -11.26
CA GLU A 216 4.49 14.81 -12.65
C GLU A 216 2.99 14.88 -12.98
N ASN A 217 2.57 15.91 -13.71
CA ASN A 217 1.19 16.12 -14.19
C ASN A 217 0.12 16.18 -13.07
N ALA A 218 0.50 16.24 -11.80
CA ALA A 218 -0.44 16.35 -10.70
C ALA A 218 -1.03 17.77 -10.61
N THR A 219 -2.22 17.88 -10.08
CA THR A 219 -2.92 19.18 -9.90
C THR A 219 -3.34 19.37 -8.45
N VAL A 220 -2.96 20.52 -7.88
CA VAL A 220 -3.49 21.00 -6.60
C VAL A 220 -4.47 22.14 -6.94
N GLU A 221 -5.77 21.86 -6.78
CA GLU A 221 -6.84 22.80 -7.15
C GLU A 221 -6.94 23.98 -6.16
N PRO A 222 -7.71 25.04 -6.49
CA PRO A 222 -7.77 26.26 -5.67
C PRO A 222 -8.17 26.00 -4.22
N LEU A 223 -7.59 26.77 -3.30
CA LEU A 223 -7.89 26.74 -1.87
C LEU A 223 -7.57 25.40 -1.18
N ALA A 224 -6.92 24.46 -1.84
CA ALA A 224 -6.44 23.25 -1.20
C ALA A 224 -5.26 23.55 -0.27
N TYR A 225 -5.21 22.88 0.88
CA TYR A 225 -4.11 22.95 1.83
C TYR A 225 -3.38 21.60 1.86
N VAL A 226 -2.07 21.62 1.63
CA VAL A 226 -1.20 20.44 1.69
C VAL A 226 -0.10 20.66 2.72
N GLU A 227 -0.08 19.86 3.76
CA GLU A 227 0.88 19.90 4.85
C GLU A 227 1.90 18.77 4.74
N GLY A 228 3.18 19.11 4.77
CA GLY A 228 4.27 18.14 4.72
C GLY A 228 4.61 17.51 6.09
N PRO A 229 5.19 16.29 6.09
CA PRO A 229 5.59 15.56 4.90
C PRO A 229 4.38 15.01 4.12
N ALA A 230 4.33 15.27 2.82
CA ALA A 230 3.24 14.81 1.96
C ALA A 230 3.71 14.53 0.54
N ALA A 231 3.11 13.53 -0.12
CA ALA A 231 3.39 13.20 -1.51
C ALA A 231 2.09 13.13 -2.32
N ILE A 232 2.04 13.86 -3.41
CA ILE A 232 0.93 13.84 -4.38
C ILE A 232 1.45 13.15 -5.64
N GLY A 233 0.99 11.94 -5.89
CA GLY A 233 1.45 11.08 -6.98
C GLY A 233 1.16 11.62 -8.36
N GLU A 234 1.81 11.03 -9.35
CA GLU A 234 1.69 11.40 -10.75
C GLU A 234 0.23 11.44 -11.20
N SER A 235 -0.12 12.46 -11.98
CA SER A 235 -1.48 12.64 -12.55
C SER A 235 -2.62 12.65 -11.53
N SER A 236 -2.29 12.81 -10.23
CA SER A 236 -3.29 12.90 -9.14
C SER A 236 -3.83 14.31 -9.00
N ILE A 237 -5.05 14.40 -8.49
CA ILE A 237 -5.75 15.70 -8.30
C ILE A 237 -6.13 15.83 -6.82
N VAL A 238 -5.61 16.86 -6.18
CA VAL A 238 -6.09 17.37 -4.90
C VAL A 238 -7.21 18.36 -5.20
N ARG A 239 -8.43 18.05 -4.76
CA ARG A 239 -9.64 18.80 -5.08
C ARG A 239 -9.67 20.15 -4.37
N ALA A 240 -10.42 21.09 -4.93
CA ALA A 240 -10.57 22.43 -4.37
C ALA A 240 -11.02 22.38 -2.90
N GLY A 241 -10.36 23.16 -2.05
CA GLY A 241 -10.64 23.23 -0.61
C GLY A 241 -10.25 21.98 0.21
N ALA A 242 -9.60 20.97 -0.39
CA ALA A 242 -9.15 19.79 0.34
C ALA A 242 -8.10 20.14 1.40
N ARG A 243 -8.08 19.37 2.48
CA ARG A 243 -7.06 19.43 3.54
C ARG A 243 -6.28 18.13 3.58
N ILE A 244 -5.12 18.13 2.96
CA ILE A 244 -4.16 17.02 2.98
C ILE A 244 -3.18 17.28 4.11
N ARG A 245 -3.33 16.52 5.19
CA ARG A 245 -2.50 16.64 6.38
C ARG A 245 -1.19 15.85 6.23
N ALA A 246 -0.23 16.20 7.07
CA ALA A 246 1.07 15.52 7.13
C ALA A 246 0.96 13.99 7.15
N GLY A 247 1.96 13.29 6.62
CA GLY A 247 2.01 11.84 6.56
C GLY A 247 1.22 11.21 5.41
N THR A 248 0.49 12.01 4.62
CA THR A 248 -0.35 11.51 3.53
C THR A 248 0.45 11.29 2.25
N SER A 249 0.31 10.10 1.68
CA SER A 249 0.89 9.71 0.40
C SER A 249 -0.19 9.29 -0.59
N LEU A 250 -0.32 10.02 -1.68
CA LEU A 250 -1.17 9.65 -2.82
C LEU A 250 -0.31 8.97 -3.88
N GLY A 251 -0.67 7.75 -4.26
CA GLY A 251 -0.14 7.08 -5.43
C GLY A 251 -0.61 7.74 -6.74
N PRO A 252 -0.32 7.15 -7.90
CA PRO A 252 -0.67 7.74 -9.19
C PRO A 252 -2.19 7.79 -9.42
N VAL A 253 -2.62 8.77 -10.20
CA VAL A 253 -3.99 8.91 -10.75
C VAL A 253 -5.11 8.96 -9.69
N CYS A 254 -4.79 9.32 -8.46
CA CYS A 254 -5.78 9.50 -7.38
C CYS A 254 -6.53 10.83 -7.52
N ARG A 255 -7.75 10.87 -6.99
CA ARG A 255 -8.53 12.10 -6.83
C ARG A 255 -9.01 12.23 -5.41
N VAL A 256 -8.52 13.24 -4.70
CA VAL A 256 -8.69 13.32 -3.25
C VAL A 256 -9.20 14.70 -2.84
N GLY A 257 -10.26 14.71 -2.04
CA GLY A 257 -10.90 15.89 -1.45
C GLY A 257 -11.32 15.65 -0.01
N GLY A 258 -11.88 16.66 0.65
CA GLY A 258 -12.20 16.62 2.07
C GLY A 258 -10.95 16.69 2.95
N GLU A 259 -10.97 16.02 4.10
CA GLU A 259 -9.83 15.95 5.00
C GLU A 259 -9.19 14.56 4.99
N VAL A 260 -7.87 14.52 4.78
CA VAL A 260 -7.10 13.27 4.75
C VAL A 260 -5.82 13.46 5.57
N ALA A 261 -5.55 12.54 6.50
CA ALA A 261 -4.41 12.58 7.40
C ALA A 261 -3.69 11.22 7.45
N GLU A 262 -2.36 11.22 7.42
CA GLU A 262 -1.51 10.02 7.57
C GLU A 262 -2.02 8.78 6.81
N THR A 263 -2.46 8.98 5.58
CA THR A 263 -3.11 7.95 4.77
C THR A 263 -2.31 7.64 3.52
N VAL A 264 -2.17 6.35 3.21
CA VAL A 264 -1.52 5.85 2.00
C VAL A 264 -2.59 5.45 0.97
N PHE A 265 -2.53 6.05 -0.21
CA PHE A 265 -3.30 5.60 -1.37
C PHE A 265 -2.37 4.86 -2.32
N GLN A 266 -2.68 3.62 -2.64
CA GLN A 266 -1.87 2.80 -3.54
C GLN A 266 -1.81 3.39 -4.95
N GLY A 267 -2.95 3.77 -5.50
CA GLY A 267 -3.11 4.39 -6.82
C GLY A 267 -4.55 4.32 -7.32
N TYR A 268 -4.88 5.07 -8.36
CA TYR A 268 -6.16 5.05 -9.08
C TYR A 268 -7.42 5.19 -8.22
N ALA A 269 -7.29 5.59 -6.96
CA ALA A 269 -8.37 5.66 -6.00
C ALA A 269 -9.03 7.04 -5.97
N ASN A 270 -10.30 7.08 -5.59
CA ASN A 270 -11.09 8.29 -5.48
C ASN A 270 -11.67 8.47 -4.08
N LYS A 271 -11.37 9.59 -3.46
CA LYS A 271 -12.08 10.19 -2.33
C LYS A 271 -12.31 11.66 -2.65
N GLN A 272 -13.16 11.96 -3.67
CA GLN A 272 -13.24 13.29 -4.25
C GLN A 272 -14.02 14.31 -3.41
N HIS A 273 -14.86 13.84 -2.51
CA HIS A 273 -15.82 14.67 -1.76
C HIS A 273 -15.40 14.80 -0.29
N ASP A 274 -16.12 15.64 0.45
CA ASP A 274 -15.93 15.83 1.89
C ASP A 274 -16.07 14.51 2.68
N GLY A 275 -15.64 14.53 3.91
CA GLY A 275 -15.49 13.42 4.83
C GLY A 275 -14.05 13.31 5.30
N PHE A 276 -13.85 12.75 6.50
CA PHE A 276 -12.54 12.50 7.11
C PHE A 276 -12.03 11.10 6.78
N LEU A 277 -10.76 11.01 6.40
CA LEU A 277 -10.04 9.74 6.25
C LEU A 277 -8.66 9.87 6.90
N GLY A 278 -8.46 9.17 8.01
CA GLY A 278 -7.22 9.24 8.77
C GLY A 278 -6.57 7.88 9.01
N HIS A 279 -5.23 7.85 9.09
CA HIS A 279 -4.39 6.69 9.44
C HIS A 279 -4.78 5.41 8.70
N SER A 280 -4.96 5.52 7.37
CA SER A 280 -5.60 4.49 6.54
C SER A 280 -4.72 4.03 5.38
N PHE A 281 -4.99 2.82 4.88
CA PHE A 281 -4.44 2.34 3.62
C PHE A 281 -5.58 2.09 2.62
N VAL A 282 -5.50 2.73 1.47
CA VAL A 282 -6.49 2.65 0.40
C VAL A 282 -5.89 1.95 -0.81
N GLY A 283 -6.43 0.78 -1.14
CA GLY A 283 -6.02 -0.01 -2.30
C GLY A 283 -6.32 0.68 -3.63
N GLU A 284 -5.94 0.03 -4.73
CA GLU A 284 -6.20 0.56 -6.07
C GLU A 284 -7.68 0.43 -6.48
N TRP A 285 -8.10 1.36 -7.34
CA TRP A 285 -9.44 1.37 -7.90
C TRP A 285 -10.57 1.47 -6.86
N VAL A 286 -10.21 1.86 -5.62
CA VAL A 286 -11.18 2.16 -4.56
C VAL A 286 -11.92 3.44 -4.90
N ASN A 287 -13.24 3.46 -4.64
CA ASN A 287 -14.04 4.67 -4.78
C ASN A 287 -14.89 4.92 -3.54
N LEU A 288 -14.55 5.95 -2.79
CA LEU A 288 -15.29 6.36 -1.61
C LEU A 288 -16.39 7.37 -2.00
N GLY A 289 -17.63 7.04 -1.67
CA GLY A 289 -18.78 7.91 -1.85
C GLY A 289 -18.66 9.20 -1.04
N ALA A 290 -19.44 10.21 -1.42
CA ALA A 290 -19.46 11.50 -0.71
C ALA A 290 -19.74 11.30 0.79
N ASN A 291 -19.05 12.07 1.63
CA ASN A 291 -19.18 12.00 3.09
C ASN A 291 -18.86 10.61 3.68
N THR A 292 -18.00 9.82 3.01
CA THR A 292 -17.42 8.62 3.65
C THR A 292 -16.42 9.07 4.71
N ASN A 293 -16.57 8.53 5.92
CA ASN A 293 -15.75 8.86 7.09
C ASN A 293 -15.21 7.60 7.76
N ASN A 294 -14.06 7.70 8.42
CA ASN A 294 -13.60 6.70 9.36
C ASN A 294 -13.24 7.33 10.71
N SER A 295 -13.40 6.55 11.77
CA SER A 295 -12.74 6.83 13.05
C SER A 295 -11.30 6.28 12.99
N ASP A 296 -10.34 7.01 13.54
CA ASP A 296 -8.95 6.56 13.66
C ASP A 296 -8.46 6.54 15.12
N LEU A 297 -9.22 7.12 16.05
CA LEU A 297 -8.97 7.11 17.49
C LEU A 297 -10.18 6.57 18.22
N LYS A 298 -9.97 5.57 19.08
CA LYS A 298 -11.05 5.04 19.92
C LYS A 298 -11.40 6.04 21.05
N ASN A 299 -12.68 6.18 21.36
CA ASN A 299 -13.14 7.03 22.47
C ASN A 299 -12.57 6.58 23.84
N THR A 300 -12.10 5.35 23.94
CA THR A 300 -11.45 4.80 25.14
C THR A 300 -9.96 5.10 25.24
N TYR A 301 -9.37 5.70 24.20
CA TYR A 301 -7.92 6.01 24.13
C TYR A 301 -7.03 4.77 24.38
N THR A 302 -7.49 3.60 23.94
CA THR A 302 -6.74 2.34 24.03
C THR A 302 -6.25 1.90 22.66
N PRO A 303 -5.19 1.06 22.56
CA PRO A 303 -4.70 0.56 21.29
C PRO A 303 -5.81 -0.07 20.45
N VAL A 304 -5.68 0.08 19.12
CA VAL A 304 -6.66 -0.39 18.16
C VAL A 304 -6.46 -1.88 17.90
N ARG A 305 -7.55 -2.63 17.82
CA ARG A 305 -7.53 -4.03 17.39
C ARG A 305 -7.93 -4.13 15.93
N THR A 306 -7.23 -5.00 15.20
CA THR A 306 -7.51 -5.36 13.80
C THR A 306 -7.84 -6.83 13.68
N PHE A 307 -8.52 -7.21 12.60
CA PHE A 307 -8.93 -8.57 12.33
C PHE A 307 -8.43 -9.00 10.95
N ALA A 308 -7.84 -10.18 10.86
CA ALA A 308 -7.33 -10.74 9.62
C ALA A 308 -8.31 -11.71 8.94
N SER A 309 -9.37 -12.15 9.65
CA SER A 309 -10.36 -13.10 9.15
C SER A 309 -11.74 -12.92 9.79
N ALA A 310 -12.75 -13.46 9.12
CA ALA A 310 -14.11 -13.55 9.66
C ALA A 310 -14.14 -14.31 11.00
N ARG A 311 -13.34 -15.36 11.12
CA ARG A 311 -13.25 -16.14 12.36
C ARG A 311 -12.76 -15.28 13.53
N GLU A 312 -11.64 -14.57 13.33
CA GLU A 312 -11.12 -13.68 14.39
C GLU A 312 -12.14 -12.61 14.79
N PHE A 313 -12.84 -12.04 13.81
CA PHE A 313 -13.86 -11.03 14.05
C PHE A 313 -15.03 -11.59 14.85
N LEU A 314 -15.59 -12.73 14.46
CA LEU A 314 -16.74 -13.37 15.11
C LEU A 314 -16.39 -13.86 16.51
N GLU A 315 -15.19 -14.36 16.72
CA GLU A 315 -14.69 -14.80 18.02
C GLU A 315 -14.13 -13.65 18.89
N LYS A 316 -14.12 -12.41 18.37
CA LYS A 316 -13.57 -11.21 19.03
C LYS A 316 -12.09 -11.34 19.41
N ARG A 317 -11.31 -12.11 18.64
CA ARG A 317 -9.90 -12.39 18.87
C ARG A 317 -8.99 -11.52 18.00
N GLY A 318 -9.34 -10.26 17.78
CA GLY A 318 -8.52 -9.34 17.00
C GLY A 318 -7.12 -9.14 17.60
N ARG A 319 -6.15 -8.94 16.73
CA ARG A 319 -4.76 -8.63 17.08
C ARG A 319 -4.66 -7.18 17.58
N ASP A 320 -3.91 -6.95 18.65
CA ASP A 320 -3.54 -5.61 19.08
C ASP A 320 -2.50 -5.04 18.11
N SER A 321 -2.81 -3.90 17.49
CA SER A 321 -1.90 -3.23 16.57
C SER A 321 -0.74 -2.49 17.29
N GLY A 322 -0.84 -2.28 18.59
CA GLY A 322 0.06 -1.44 19.35
C GLY A 322 -0.05 0.05 19.02
N GLN A 323 -1.04 0.45 18.22
CA GLN A 323 -1.23 1.84 17.76
C GLN A 323 -2.50 2.44 18.38
N LEU A 324 -2.40 3.69 18.86
CA LEU A 324 -3.56 4.46 19.35
C LEU A 324 -4.37 5.06 18.19
N LEU A 325 -3.69 5.44 17.12
CA LEU A 325 -4.26 6.00 15.90
C LEU A 325 -4.12 4.98 14.77
N LEU A 326 -5.24 4.42 14.34
CA LEU A 326 -5.31 3.50 13.21
C LEU A 326 -6.71 3.53 12.61
N GLY A 327 -6.78 3.86 11.35
CA GLY A 327 -8.03 4.00 10.61
C GLY A 327 -8.44 2.73 9.88
N LEU A 328 -8.54 2.84 8.58
CA LEU A 328 -9.19 1.89 7.69
C LEU A 328 -8.19 1.24 6.73
N THR A 329 -8.27 -0.07 6.56
CA THR A 329 -7.59 -0.78 5.47
C THR A 329 -8.62 -1.21 4.44
N LEU A 330 -8.49 -0.72 3.20
CA LEU A 330 -9.38 -1.04 2.09
C LEU A 330 -8.63 -1.80 1.00
N GLY A 331 -9.11 -3.00 0.69
CA GLY A 331 -8.66 -3.77 -0.46
C GLY A 331 -9.08 -3.16 -1.80
N ASP A 332 -8.37 -3.57 -2.85
CA ASP A 332 -8.56 -3.08 -4.21
C ASP A 332 -10.00 -3.22 -4.71
N PHE A 333 -10.41 -2.36 -5.61
CA PHE A 333 -11.75 -2.34 -6.26
C PHE A 333 -12.93 -2.14 -5.30
N THR A 334 -12.70 -1.92 -4.01
CA THR A 334 -13.77 -1.68 -3.04
C THR A 334 -14.42 -0.31 -3.26
N LYS A 335 -15.74 -0.27 -3.12
CA LYS A 335 -16.55 0.94 -3.29
C LYS A 335 -17.44 1.17 -2.09
N THR A 336 -17.68 2.45 -1.78
CA THR A 336 -18.67 2.81 -0.75
C THR A 336 -19.76 3.70 -1.31
N GLY A 337 -20.96 3.56 -0.77
CA GLY A 337 -22.05 4.51 -0.97
C GLY A 337 -21.77 5.85 -0.27
N ILE A 338 -22.67 6.83 -0.49
CA ILE A 338 -22.60 8.12 0.22
C ILE A 338 -22.81 7.93 1.71
N SER A 339 -22.16 8.75 2.55
CA SER A 339 -22.27 8.76 4.01
C SER A 339 -21.94 7.43 4.69
N THR A 340 -21.14 6.57 4.05
CA THR A 340 -20.66 5.35 4.69
C THR A 340 -19.67 5.70 5.80
N SER A 341 -19.85 5.11 6.99
CA SER A 341 -18.98 5.34 8.15
C SER A 341 -18.29 4.06 8.61
N PHE A 342 -17.00 4.17 8.93
CA PHE A 342 -16.18 3.05 9.38
C PHE A 342 -15.67 3.27 10.80
N THR A 343 -15.62 2.19 11.56
CA THR A 343 -15.00 2.17 12.90
C THR A 343 -13.47 2.18 12.80
N THR A 344 -12.83 2.49 13.91
CA THR A 344 -11.37 2.45 14.10
C THR A 344 -10.81 1.06 13.79
N GLY A 345 -9.74 0.98 13.00
CA GLY A 345 -9.05 -0.27 12.65
C GLY A 345 -9.86 -1.19 11.74
N ALA A 346 -10.86 -0.68 11.02
CA ALA A 346 -11.66 -1.51 10.15
C ALA A 346 -10.85 -2.05 8.97
N THR A 347 -11.02 -3.34 8.66
CA THR A 347 -10.43 -4.02 7.52
C THR A 347 -11.52 -4.46 6.56
N VAL A 348 -11.42 -4.03 5.31
CA VAL A 348 -12.35 -4.39 4.23
C VAL A 348 -11.57 -5.04 3.09
N GLY A 349 -12.02 -6.21 2.68
CA GLY A 349 -11.43 -6.99 1.60
C GLY A 349 -11.52 -6.33 0.23
N ILE A 350 -11.05 -7.04 -0.80
CA ILE A 350 -11.11 -6.58 -2.19
C ILE A 350 -12.51 -6.76 -2.79
N GLY A 351 -12.85 -5.92 -3.78
CA GLY A 351 -14.07 -6.07 -4.57
C GLY A 351 -15.37 -5.89 -3.80
N CYS A 352 -15.35 -5.25 -2.63
CA CYS A 352 -16.55 -4.98 -1.85
C CYS A 352 -17.35 -3.79 -2.40
N ASN A 353 -18.66 -3.78 -2.15
CA ASN A 353 -19.53 -2.62 -2.39
C ASN A 353 -20.42 -2.39 -1.17
N LEU A 354 -20.03 -1.44 -0.32
CA LEU A 354 -20.61 -1.21 0.98
C LEU A 354 -21.40 0.10 0.99
N PHE A 355 -22.56 0.08 1.58
CA PHE A 355 -23.44 1.24 1.69
C PHE A 355 -24.29 1.18 2.96
N GLY A 356 -25.21 2.12 3.12
CA GLY A 356 -26.08 2.25 4.30
C GLY A 356 -25.58 3.32 5.27
N THR A 357 -26.43 3.67 6.21
CA THR A 357 -26.19 4.72 7.21
C THR A 357 -25.65 4.21 8.54
N GLU A 358 -25.65 2.90 8.72
CA GLU A 358 -25.09 2.26 9.92
C GLU A 358 -23.57 2.20 9.85
N LEU A 359 -22.94 2.16 11.02
CA LEU A 359 -21.49 1.97 11.13
C LEU A 359 -21.11 0.60 10.57
N GLN A 360 -20.17 0.59 9.62
CA GLN A 360 -19.68 -0.64 9.02
C GLN A 360 -18.92 -1.49 10.06
N PRO A 361 -19.03 -2.83 10.00
CA PRO A 361 -18.28 -3.72 10.87
C PRO A 361 -16.76 -3.51 10.77
N ALA A 362 -16.05 -3.84 11.86
CA ALA A 362 -14.59 -3.73 11.92
C ALA A 362 -13.86 -4.72 10.98
N TYR A 363 -14.56 -5.72 10.46
CA TYR A 363 -14.07 -6.63 9.44
C TYR A 363 -15.16 -6.95 8.42
N VAL A 364 -14.82 -6.84 7.15
CA VAL A 364 -15.66 -7.26 6.02
C VAL A 364 -14.76 -8.05 5.05
N PRO A 365 -15.04 -9.34 4.81
CA PRO A 365 -14.24 -10.14 3.88
C PRO A 365 -14.37 -9.67 2.44
N SER A 366 -13.50 -10.17 1.57
CA SER A 366 -13.51 -9.83 0.15
C SER A 366 -14.82 -10.25 -0.54
N PHE A 367 -15.21 -9.45 -1.55
CA PHE A 367 -16.40 -9.69 -2.39
C PHE A 367 -17.72 -9.73 -1.60
N VAL A 368 -17.90 -8.77 -0.71
CA VAL A 368 -19.18 -8.53 -0.01
C VAL A 368 -19.89 -7.33 -0.62
N TRP A 369 -21.19 -7.48 -0.81
CA TRP A 369 -22.11 -6.44 -1.26
C TRP A 369 -23.19 -6.19 -0.21
N GLY A 370 -23.46 -4.92 0.11
CA GLY A 370 -24.61 -4.57 0.94
C GLY A 370 -24.30 -3.62 2.07
N GLN A 371 -25.12 -3.71 3.11
CA GLN A 371 -25.03 -2.90 4.32
C GLN A 371 -25.17 -3.77 5.55
N PRO A 372 -24.79 -3.30 6.74
CA PRO A 372 -25.03 -4.02 7.99
C PRO A 372 -26.45 -4.57 8.07
N GLY A 373 -26.58 -5.83 8.48
CA GLY A 373 -27.85 -6.55 8.52
C GLY A 373 -28.38 -7.11 7.17
N SER A 374 -27.77 -6.79 6.02
CA SER A 374 -28.20 -7.29 4.70
C SER A 374 -27.05 -7.54 3.72
N PHE A 375 -25.93 -8.00 4.25
CA PHE A 375 -24.79 -8.39 3.41
C PHE A 375 -25.08 -9.64 2.58
N GLN A 376 -24.55 -9.65 1.38
CA GLN A 376 -24.56 -10.78 0.46
C GLN A 376 -23.25 -10.87 -0.32
N GLU A 377 -23.05 -11.96 -1.01
CA GLU A 377 -21.90 -12.10 -1.90
C GLU A 377 -21.98 -11.11 -3.08
N HIS A 378 -20.89 -10.42 -3.35
CA HIS A 378 -20.70 -9.70 -4.59
C HIS A 378 -20.19 -10.68 -5.66
N ARG A 379 -21.10 -11.18 -6.50
CA ARG A 379 -20.79 -12.16 -7.52
C ARG A 379 -19.67 -11.67 -8.44
N ILE A 380 -18.78 -12.59 -8.82
CA ILE A 380 -17.54 -12.23 -9.50
C ILE A 380 -17.76 -11.56 -10.87
N ASP A 381 -18.67 -12.06 -11.72
CA ASP A 381 -18.85 -11.49 -13.07
C ASP A 381 -19.36 -10.04 -13.06
N PRO A 382 -20.41 -9.66 -12.29
CA PRO A 382 -20.79 -8.26 -12.13
C PRO A 382 -19.71 -7.39 -11.51
N MET A 383 -18.90 -7.93 -10.58
CA MET A 383 -17.78 -7.22 -9.97
C MET A 383 -16.70 -6.91 -11.00
N VAL A 384 -16.25 -7.91 -11.78
CA VAL A 384 -15.26 -7.77 -12.85
C VAL A 384 -15.75 -6.77 -13.91
N ALA A 385 -16.99 -6.89 -14.38
CA ALA A 385 -17.56 -5.91 -15.32
C ALA A 385 -17.62 -4.48 -14.75
N THR A 386 -17.72 -4.34 -13.42
CA THR A 386 -17.67 -3.03 -12.77
C THR A 386 -16.23 -2.52 -12.68
N ALA A 387 -15.26 -3.40 -12.44
CA ALA A 387 -13.83 -3.08 -12.45
C ALA A 387 -13.41 -2.58 -13.84
N GLU A 388 -13.76 -3.31 -14.90
CA GLU A 388 -13.48 -2.94 -16.28
C GLU A 388 -13.99 -1.53 -16.61
N ARG A 389 -15.27 -1.25 -16.35
CA ARG A 389 -15.84 0.09 -16.56
C ARG A 389 -15.16 1.19 -15.72
N ALA A 390 -14.70 0.86 -14.52
CA ALA A 390 -13.97 1.83 -13.70
C ALA A 390 -12.58 2.14 -14.27
N MET A 391 -11.90 1.12 -14.81
CA MET A 391 -10.58 1.23 -15.44
C MET A 391 -10.66 1.98 -16.78
N GLU A 392 -11.65 1.69 -17.62
CA GLU A 392 -11.89 2.40 -18.88
C GLU A 392 -12.03 3.93 -18.69
N ARG A 393 -12.65 4.39 -17.60
CA ARG A 393 -12.72 5.81 -17.25
C ARG A 393 -11.36 6.47 -17.04
N ARG A 394 -10.33 5.70 -16.84
CA ARG A 394 -8.93 6.12 -16.76
C ARG A 394 -8.11 5.73 -17.99
N LYS A 395 -8.78 5.22 -19.03
CA LYS A 395 -8.15 4.72 -20.26
C LYS A 395 -7.16 3.57 -20.00
N VAL A 396 -7.46 2.75 -19.00
CA VAL A 396 -6.73 1.54 -18.66
C VAL A 396 -7.61 0.36 -19.00
N ALA A 397 -7.10 -0.61 -19.78
CA ALA A 397 -7.79 -1.85 -20.03
C ALA A 397 -7.64 -2.82 -18.85
N LEU A 398 -8.64 -3.64 -18.60
CA LEU A 398 -8.49 -4.75 -17.66
C LEU A 398 -7.63 -5.83 -18.29
N ALA A 399 -6.42 -6.03 -17.76
CA ALA A 399 -5.51 -7.05 -18.23
C ALA A 399 -6.03 -8.47 -17.96
N THR A 400 -5.75 -9.41 -18.83
CA THR A 400 -6.16 -10.82 -18.66
C THR A 400 -5.58 -11.42 -17.37
N ALA A 401 -4.33 -11.07 -17.04
CA ALA A 401 -3.69 -11.51 -15.80
C ALA A 401 -4.41 -10.99 -14.55
N LEU A 402 -4.87 -9.73 -14.56
CA LEU A 402 -5.61 -9.15 -13.44
C LEU A 402 -7.02 -9.75 -13.30
N ASP A 403 -7.75 -10.00 -14.42
CA ASP A 403 -9.05 -10.71 -14.38
C ASP A 403 -8.88 -12.10 -13.77
N ALA A 404 -7.89 -12.86 -14.23
CA ALA A 404 -7.60 -14.18 -13.67
C ALA A 404 -7.31 -14.13 -12.16
N LEU A 405 -6.56 -13.13 -11.68
CA LEU A 405 -6.29 -12.93 -10.25
C LEU A 405 -7.54 -12.57 -9.46
N LEU A 406 -8.42 -11.74 -9.99
CA LEU A 406 -9.68 -11.38 -9.33
C LEU A 406 -10.56 -12.63 -9.14
N ARG A 407 -10.66 -13.47 -10.17
CA ARG A 407 -11.42 -14.73 -10.10
C ARG A 407 -10.79 -15.71 -9.11
N ARG A 408 -9.48 -15.86 -9.14
CA ARG A 408 -8.75 -16.68 -8.18
C ARG A 408 -8.96 -16.19 -6.75
N ALA A 409 -8.79 -14.90 -6.49
CA ALA A 409 -8.98 -14.31 -5.16
C ALA A 409 -10.42 -14.49 -4.64
N HIS A 410 -11.43 -14.44 -5.56
CA HIS A 410 -12.81 -14.73 -5.21
C HIS A 410 -12.99 -16.16 -4.68
N GLU A 411 -12.36 -17.16 -5.30
CA GLU A 411 -12.41 -18.56 -4.85
C GLU A 411 -11.59 -18.76 -3.56
N GLU A 412 -10.38 -18.23 -3.48
CA GLU A 412 -9.51 -18.37 -2.30
C GLU A 412 -10.12 -17.75 -1.03
N THR A 413 -10.86 -16.65 -1.16
CA THR A 413 -11.52 -15.98 -0.03
C THR A 413 -12.94 -16.49 0.27
N LYS A 414 -13.41 -17.49 -0.48
CA LYS A 414 -14.79 -17.99 -0.37
C LYS A 414 -15.14 -18.50 1.02
N SER A 415 -14.28 -19.31 1.63
CA SER A 415 -14.54 -19.90 2.95
C SER A 415 -14.69 -18.85 4.05
N ASP A 416 -13.88 -17.79 4.01
CA ASP A 416 -13.95 -16.68 4.95
C ASP A 416 -15.23 -15.85 4.75
N ARG A 417 -15.59 -15.61 3.48
CA ARG A 417 -16.83 -14.92 3.10
C ARG A 417 -18.08 -15.70 3.50
N ASP A 418 -18.11 -17.01 3.24
CA ASP A 418 -19.26 -17.87 3.60
C ASP A 418 -19.48 -17.92 5.12
N LEU A 419 -18.40 -18.04 5.90
CA LEU A 419 -18.46 -18.00 7.36
C LEU A 419 -19.04 -16.67 7.86
N TYR A 420 -18.55 -15.54 7.32
CA TYR A 420 -19.03 -14.21 7.68
C TYR A 420 -20.50 -14.02 7.34
N LEU A 421 -20.91 -14.29 6.10
CA LEU A 421 -22.28 -14.11 5.63
C LEU A 421 -23.26 -15.01 6.39
N GLY A 422 -22.86 -16.25 6.66
CA GLY A 422 -23.66 -17.17 7.48
C GLY A 422 -23.95 -16.64 8.89
N ALA A 423 -22.91 -16.12 9.55
CA ALA A 423 -23.05 -15.54 10.90
C ALA A 423 -23.92 -14.27 10.90
N MET A 424 -23.72 -13.38 9.91
CA MET A 424 -24.52 -12.16 9.77
C MET A 424 -26.00 -12.46 9.49
N ALA A 425 -26.30 -13.52 8.76
CA ALA A 425 -27.69 -13.95 8.51
C ALA A 425 -28.38 -14.50 9.76
N VAL A 426 -27.66 -15.19 10.66
CA VAL A 426 -28.17 -15.68 11.94
C VAL A 426 -28.46 -14.51 12.88
N ALA A 427 -27.53 -13.57 13.03
CA ALA A 427 -27.71 -12.38 13.87
C ALA A 427 -28.95 -11.54 13.48
N ARG A 428 -29.33 -11.58 12.20
CA ARG A 428 -30.55 -10.92 11.70
C ARG A 428 -31.84 -11.61 12.16
N ARG A 429 -31.82 -12.95 12.32
CA ARG A 429 -33.01 -13.73 12.70
C ARG A 429 -33.26 -13.70 14.20
N ASP A 430 -32.25 -13.47 14.99
CA ASP A 430 -32.31 -13.42 16.44
C ASP A 430 -31.51 -12.19 16.93
N PRO A 431 -32.06 -10.99 16.78
CA PRO A 431 -31.40 -9.78 17.28
C PRO A 431 -31.35 -9.88 18.80
N GLN A 432 -30.16 -10.15 19.34
CA GLN A 432 -29.93 -10.08 20.80
C GLN A 432 -30.25 -8.65 21.27
N PRO A 433 -30.95 -8.45 22.40
CA PRO A 433 -31.36 -7.16 22.90
C PRO A 433 -30.19 -6.24 23.28
#